data_d5afa7b2524cd9e6c35885f756c859b6
#
_entry.id   d5afa7b2524cd9e6c35885f756c859b6
#
_cell.length_a   1.000
_cell.length_b   1.000
_cell.length_c   1.000
_cell.angle_alpha   90.00
_cell.angle_beta   90.00
_cell.angle_gamma   90.00
#
_symmetry.space_group_name_H-M   'P 1'
#
loop_
_entity.id
_entity.type
_entity.pdbx_description
1 polymer ?
#
loop_
_entity_poly.entity_id
_entity_poly.type
_entity_poly.pdbx_seq_one_letter_code
_entity_poly.pdbx_strand_id
1 'polypeptide(L)'
;MKSDKIRIESILANGEHINLECKKATNTIPNSIWETYSSFANTYGGTILLGIVENLKEKDIKKRFQVVGVEDSQKIITDFWNTINSNKVNENILSDSDVNIIDIDGKKVICINVPQADWRIKPIYLNDNIYKGTYKRNQEGDYRCTERQVRAMIRDSFEEGNDGILIEHYNMDDIDLDSLHRYRNLFRVWNADHIWNEVDDKTFLRNLGGYIVNREEGKEGLSMAGLMMFGKGLSIRERFDNFRMDYLNFCNLIGEERYSDRLTYDGRWENNLYQFFSIVLPKMTFDLPRPFRMEGMQRIDDTPQHKAVREAFTNAIIHADLMMESAILRIEKHDDKLCFRNPGLLRLPLEQIYEGGNSKARNPRIQNMLRMIGFGENIGSGFPQIIAAWKETKWGEPELKNKIDLDEVELILPLGKVANVVNNDRKDDRKELTERQKVIVNLIKGNDRITIDEMTEKVKVSEKTIRRELSVLYEKGILIREGGRKDGRWVITK
;
A
#
# COMPACT_ATOMS: atom_id res chain seq x y z
N MET A 1 32.25 -4.46 25.51
CA MET A 1 32.40 -3.61 26.72
C MET A 1 32.52 -2.12 26.42
N LYS A 2 33.57 -1.56 25.77
CA LYS A 2 33.58 -0.12 25.39
C LYS A 2 32.52 0.26 24.35
N SER A 3 32.22 -0.61 23.39
CA SER A 3 31.24 -0.37 22.35
C SER A 3 29.82 -0.33 22.93
N ASP A 4 29.50 -1.17 23.89
CA ASP A 4 28.14 -1.29 24.46
C ASP A 4 27.81 -0.12 25.38
N LYS A 5 28.81 0.38 26.14
CA LYS A 5 28.70 1.60 26.92
C LYS A 5 28.37 2.81 26.03
N ILE A 6 29.16 3.01 24.96
CA ILE A 6 28.96 4.09 24.00
C ILE A 6 27.58 3.99 23.33
N ARG A 7 27.15 2.76 23.01
CA ARG A 7 25.83 2.51 22.42
C ARG A 7 24.70 2.90 23.36
N ILE A 8 24.76 2.50 24.65
CA ILE A 8 23.74 2.86 25.63
C ILE A 8 23.75 4.36 25.93
N GLU A 9 24.93 4.96 26.11
CA GLU A 9 25.02 6.41 26.30
C GLU A 9 24.44 7.19 25.12
N SER A 10 24.66 6.73 23.89
CA SER A 10 24.07 7.31 22.69
C SER A 10 22.54 7.12 22.64
N ILE A 11 22.03 5.97 23.06
CA ILE A 11 20.60 5.66 23.13
C ILE A 11 19.93 6.56 24.17
N LEU A 12 20.51 6.66 25.37
CA LEU A 12 19.97 7.50 26.45
C LEU A 12 20.01 8.99 26.13
N ALA A 13 20.97 9.43 25.33
CA ALA A 13 21.05 10.83 24.88
C ALA A 13 19.87 11.25 23.99
N ASN A 14 19.19 10.30 23.37
CA ASN A 14 18.03 10.53 22.51
C ASN A 14 16.69 10.39 23.27
N GLY A 15 16.70 9.93 24.51
CA GLY A 15 15.51 9.66 25.33
C GLY A 15 14.82 8.34 25.03
N GLU A 16 13.76 8.03 25.75
CA GLU A 16 12.87 6.91 25.41
C GLU A 16 12.19 7.18 24.06
N HIS A 17 12.01 6.12 23.31
CA HIS A 17 11.35 6.14 22.03
C HIS A 17 10.62 4.81 21.80
N ILE A 18 9.96 4.67 20.67
CA ILE A 18 9.10 3.53 20.38
C ILE A 18 9.74 2.15 20.62
N ASN A 19 11.07 2.03 20.52
CA ASN A 19 11.82 0.78 20.67
C ASN A 19 12.72 0.77 21.91
N LEU A 20 12.55 1.70 22.86
CA LEU A 20 13.37 1.76 24.09
C LEU A 20 12.49 2.02 25.30
N GLU A 21 12.72 1.22 26.34
CA GLU A 21 12.10 1.40 27.65
C GLU A 21 13.14 1.29 28.77
N CYS A 22 13.13 2.26 29.70
CA CYS A 22 14.02 2.28 30.84
C CYS A 22 13.24 2.03 32.13
N LYS A 23 13.70 1.11 32.98
CA LYS A 23 13.02 0.78 34.25
C LYS A 23 13.98 0.74 35.42
N LYS A 24 13.53 1.30 36.56
CA LYS A 24 14.23 1.20 37.83
C LYS A 24 14.04 -0.20 38.41
N ALA A 25 14.96 -1.10 38.25
CA ALA A 25 14.92 -2.42 38.84
C ALA A 25 16.05 -2.57 39.85
N THR A 26 15.93 -2.06 41.07
CA THR A 26 17.02 -2.12 42.05
C THR A 26 17.21 -3.54 42.55
N ASN A 27 16.17 -4.20 43.10
CA ASN A 27 16.24 -5.52 43.72
C ASN A 27 15.24 -6.54 43.18
N THR A 28 14.24 -6.08 42.44
CA THR A 28 13.15 -6.90 41.89
C THR A 28 12.77 -6.45 40.50
N ILE A 29 12.20 -7.37 39.73
CA ILE A 29 11.69 -7.08 38.39
C ILE A 29 10.40 -6.27 38.53
N PRO A 30 10.28 -5.09 37.89
CA PRO A 30 9.04 -4.34 37.85
C PRO A 30 7.94 -5.11 37.13
N ASN A 31 6.73 -5.19 37.69
CA ASN A 31 5.62 -5.90 37.05
C ASN A 31 5.27 -5.36 35.68
N SER A 32 5.47 -4.08 35.41
CA SER A 32 5.23 -3.46 34.11
C SER A 32 6.18 -3.91 33.00
N ILE A 33 7.25 -4.66 33.31
CA ILE A 33 8.15 -5.21 32.28
C ILE A 33 7.41 -6.16 31.33
N TRP A 34 6.43 -6.89 31.85
CA TRP A 34 5.70 -7.89 31.07
C TRP A 34 4.78 -7.23 30.04
N GLU A 35 4.16 -6.09 30.39
CA GLU A 35 3.39 -5.29 29.43
C GLU A 35 4.28 -4.77 28.32
N THR A 36 5.48 -4.27 28.66
CA THR A 36 6.51 -3.85 27.69
C THR A 36 7.00 -5.02 26.84
N TYR A 37 7.23 -6.19 27.41
CA TYR A 37 7.60 -7.39 26.67
C TYR A 37 6.54 -7.75 25.63
N SER A 38 5.27 -7.85 26.05
CA SER A 38 4.15 -8.13 25.14
C SER A 38 4.04 -7.08 24.04
N SER A 39 4.16 -5.80 24.40
CA SER A 39 4.00 -4.70 23.45
C SER A 39 5.13 -4.66 22.41
N PHE A 40 6.38 -4.86 22.82
CA PHE A 40 7.52 -4.94 21.92
C PHE A 40 7.41 -6.16 20.99
N ALA A 41 7.13 -7.34 21.54
CA ALA A 41 6.95 -8.56 20.76
C ALA A 41 5.84 -8.43 19.71
N ASN A 42 4.73 -7.81 20.04
CA ASN A 42 3.60 -7.64 19.12
C ASN A 42 3.79 -6.51 18.10
N THR A 43 4.74 -5.58 18.34
CA THR A 43 4.87 -4.38 17.50
C THR A 43 6.18 -4.42 16.70
N TYR A 44 7.21 -3.71 17.13
CA TYR A 44 8.47 -3.54 16.38
C TYR A 44 9.68 -4.20 17.04
N GLY A 45 9.49 -4.88 18.15
CA GLY A 45 10.61 -5.22 19.03
C GLY A 45 11.10 -3.99 19.78
N GLY A 46 12.13 -4.18 20.61
CA GLY A 46 12.74 -3.08 21.35
C GLY A 46 13.72 -3.56 22.42
N THR A 47 14.31 -2.60 23.10
CA THR A 47 15.27 -2.83 24.17
C THR A 47 14.71 -2.35 25.49
N ILE A 48 14.74 -3.20 26.51
CA ILE A 48 14.41 -2.86 27.90
C ILE A 48 15.71 -2.74 28.70
N LEU A 49 15.93 -1.60 29.35
CA LEU A 49 17.08 -1.36 30.21
C LEU A 49 16.65 -1.32 31.69
N LEU A 50 17.16 -2.27 32.48
CA LEU A 50 16.90 -2.31 33.92
C LEU A 50 18.07 -1.71 34.69
N GLY A 51 17.79 -0.88 35.67
CA GLY A 51 18.78 -0.11 36.44
C GLY A 51 18.97 1.32 35.96
N ILE A 52 18.01 1.83 35.20
CA ILE A 52 17.96 3.22 34.75
C ILE A 52 16.70 3.88 35.28
N VAL A 53 16.82 5.13 35.74
CA VAL A 53 15.70 5.94 36.24
C VAL A 53 15.54 7.16 35.36
N GLU A 54 14.33 7.39 34.93
CA GLU A 54 13.95 8.62 34.27
C GLU A 54 13.49 9.68 35.27
N ASN A 55 14.08 10.88 35.19
CA ASN A 55 13.65 12.03 35.96
C ASN A 55 12.80 12.97 35.08
N LEU A 56 11.49 12.81 35.12
CA LEU A 56 10.53 13.60 34.31
C LEU A 56 10.56 15.11 34.65
N LYS A 57 11.19 15.52 35.74
CA LYS A 57 11.32 16.97 36.13
C LYS A 57 12.53 17.62 35.44
N GLU A 58 13.46 16.83 34.93
CA GLU A 58 14.64 17.32 34.22
C GLU A 58 14.26 17.70 32.77
N LYS A 59 14.56 18.95 32.40
CA LYS A 59 14.27 19.48 31.06
C LYS A 59 15.32 19.13 30.00
N ASP A 60 16.54 18.89 30.46
CA ASP A 60 17.64 18.46 29.57
C ASP A 60 17.55 16.93 29.36
N ILE A 61 17.16 16.53 28.16
CA ILE A 61 17.01 15.12 27.79
C ILE A 61 18.25 14.30 28.11
N LYS A 62 19.46 14.87 27.93
CA LYS A 62 20.72 14.19 28.22
C LYS A 62 20.96 13.89 29.71
N LYS A 63 20.27 14.62 30.61
CA LYS A 63 20.36 14.44 32.07
C LYS A 63 19.12 13.76 32.65
N ARG A 64 18.12 13.54 31.82
CA ARG A 64 16.85 12.95 32.22
C ARG A 64 16.99 11.50 32.68
N PHE A 65 17.89 10.75 32.03
CA PHE A 65 18.15 9.35 32.35
C PHE A 65 19.39 9.19 33.23
N GLN A 66 19.20 8.56 34.39
CA GLN A 66 20.26 8.34 35.37
C GLN A 66 20.49 6.85 35.55
N VAL A 67 21.73 6.41 35.33
CA VAL A 67 22.14 5.05 35.61
C VAL A 67 22.25 4.87 37.12
N VAL A 68 21.33 4.11 37.70
CA VAL A 68 21.36 3.76 39.13
C VAL A 68 21.96 2.37 39.37
N GLY A 69 21.85 1.49 38.37
CA GLY A 69 22.28 0.10 38.42
C GLY A 69 21.29 -0.80 39.15
N VAL A 70 21.55 -2.11 39.07
CA VAL A 70 20.86 -3.16 39.82
C VAL A 70 21.81 -3.75 40.89
N GLU A 71 21.27 -4.09 42.07
CA GLU A 71 22.10 -4.59 43.20
C GLU A 71 22.56 -6.05 42.95
N ASP A 72 21.63 -6.94 42.62
CA ASP A 72 21.91 -8.34 42.31
C ASP A 72 21.42 -8.68 40.88
N SER A 73 22.29 -8.46 39.91
CA SER A 73 21.98 -8.71 38.50
C SER A 73 21.73 -10.20 38.19
N GLN A 74 22.41 -11.13 38.88
CA GLN A 74 22.22 -12.56 38.64
C GLN A 74 20.86 -13.03 39.14
N LYS A 75 20.46 -12.59 40.32
CA LYS A 75 19.14 -12.88 40.88
C LYS A 75 18.03 -12.35 39.98
N ILE A 76 18.14 -11.10 39.54
CA ILE A 76 17.13 -10.49 38.65
C ILE A 76 17.02 -11.25 37.32
N ILE A 77 18.13 -11.66 36.71
CA ILE A 77 18.11 -12.45 35.49
C ILE A 77 17.49 -13.84 35.73
N THR A 78 17.83 -14.50 36.85
CA THR A 78 17.21 -15.79 37.19
C THR A 78 15.71 -15.66 37.40
N ASP A 79 15.28 -14.65 38.12
CA ASP A 79 13.85 -14.38 38.35
C ASP A 79 13.11 -14.02 37.04
N PHE A 80 13.79 -13.30 36.13
CA PHE A 80 13.26 -13.00 34.80
C PHE A 80 13.03 -14.27 33.99
N TRP A 81 14.04 -15.12 33.85
CA TRP A 81 13.91 -16.36 33.10
C TRP A 81 12.91 -17.34 33.71
N ASN A 82 12.83 -17.44 35.03
CA ASN A 82 11.82 -18.25 35.71
C ASN A 82 10.40 -17.73 35.44
N THR A 83 10.23 -16.40 35.40
CA THR A 83 8.90 -15.79 35.21
C THR A 83 8.47 -15.85 33.74
N ILE A 84 9.35 -15.57 32.79
CA ILE A 84 8.99 -15.61 31.37
C ILE A 84 8.64 -17.03 30.89
N ASN A 85 9.26 -18.06 31.49
CA ASN A 85 8.97 -19.45 31.19
C ASN A 85 7.85 -20.05 32.07
N SER A 86 7.13 -19.20 32.84
CA SER A 86 5.91 -19.57 33.57
C SER A 86 4.68 -19.20 32.79
N ASN A 87 3.47 -19.41 33.37
CA ASN A 87 2.20 -18.97 32.78
C ASN A 87 2.02 -17.43 32.76
N LYS A 88 3.08 -16.67 33.07
CA LYS A 88 3.04 -15.21 33.03
C LYS A 88 2.95 -14.70 31.60
N VAL A 89 3.64 -15.38 30.67
CA VAL A 89 3.68 -15.07 29.23
C VAL A 89 3.35 -16.36 28.48
N ASN A 90 2.52 -16.26 27.44
CA ASN A 90 2.14 -17.42 26.64
C ASN A 90 3.30 -18.01 25.82
N GLU A 91 4.27 -17.18 25.43
CA GLU A 91 5.39 -17.60 24.59
C GLU A 91 6.65 -16.81 24.93
N ASN A 92 7.76 -17.52 25.16
CA ASN A 92 9.08 -16.94 25.33
C ASN A 92 9.79 -16.90 23.97
N ILE A 93 10.03 -15.69 23.44
CA ILE A 93 10.70 -15.49 22.15
C ILE A 93 12.17 -15.08 22.29
N LEU A 94 12.71 -15.04 23.50
CA LEU A 94 14.09 -14.65 23.78
C LEU A 94 15.03 -15.85 23.74
N SER A 95 16.24 -15.61 23.28
CA SER A 95 17.41 -16.47 23.43
C SER A 95 18.32 -15.94 24.54
N ASP A 96 19.27 -16.78 25.00
CA ASP A 96 20.24 -16.41 26.02
C ASP A 96 21.05 -15.15 25.64
N SER A 97 21.28 -14.93 24.34
CA SER A 97 22.01 -13.76 23.83
C SER A 97 21.23 -12.46 23.92
N ASP A 98 19.93 -12.51 24.17
CA ASP A 98 19.06 -11.33 24.23
C ASP A 98 19.05 -10.65 25.60
N VAL A 99 19.58 -11.33 26.65
CA VAL A 99 19.63 -10.81 28.00
C VAL A 99 21.10 -10.68 28.45
N ASN A 100 21.58 -9.44 28.57
CA ASN A 100 22.97 -9.14 28.81
C ASN A 100 23.15 -8.18 30.01
N ILE A 101 24.27 -8.34 30.75
CA ILE A 101 24.70 -7.40 31.79
C ILE A 101 25.73 -6.46 31.17
N ILE A 102 25.51 -5.16 31.34
CA ILE A 102 26.42 -4.10 30.88
C ILE A 102 26.87 -3.30 32.10
N ASP A 103 28.19 -3.15 32.25
CA ASP A 103 28.76 -2.30 33.29
C ASP A 103 28.95 -0.87 32.77
N ILE A 104 28.32 0.08 33.45
CA ILE A 104 28.42 1.51 33.18
C ILE A 104 28.99 2.18 34.45
N ASP A 105 30.26 2.51 34.43
CA ASP A 105 30.94 3.18 35.53
C ASP A 105 30.77 2.47 36.90
N GLY A 106 30.91 1.11 36.89
CA GLY A 106 30.78 0.26 38.06
C GLY A 106 29.32 -0.06 38.46
N LYS A 107 28.33 0.41 37.72
CA LYS A 107 26.94 0.09 37.91
C LYS A 107 26.46 -0.91 36.85
N LYS A 108 25.88 -2.01 37.30
CA LYS A 108 25.36 -3.06 36.42
C LYS A 108 23.97 -2.67 35.90
N VAL A 109 23.82 -2.68 34.58
CA VAL A 109 22.53 -2.48 33.86
C VAL A 109 22.21 -3.78 33.14
N ILE A 110 20.98 -4.27 33.25
CA ILE A 110 20.53 -5.44 32.48
C ILE A 110 19.85 -4.91 31.21
N CYS A 111 20.34 -5.37 30.07
CA CYS A 111 19.81 -5.06 28.75
C CYS A 111 19.06 -6.29 28.21
N ILE A 112 17.76 -6.12 27.91
CA ILE A 112 16.91 -7.17 27.35
C ILE A 112 16.47 -6.71 25.97
N ASN A 113 16.93 -7.40 24.93
CA ASN A 113 16.52 -7.15 23.56
C ASN A 113 15.33 -8.03 23.20
N VAL A 114 14.15 -7.44 23.07
CA VAL A 114 12.93 -8.15 22.71
C VAL A 114 12.74 -8.05 21.19
N PRO A 115 12.89 -9.14 20.43
CA PRO A 115 12.63 -9.09 18.99
C PRO A 115 11.14 -8.93 18.71
N GLN A 116 10.79 -8.48 17.50
CA GLN A 116 9.42 -8.60 17.03
C GLN A 116 9.08 -10.08 16.88
N ALA A 117 7.99 -10.53 17.48
CA ALA A 117 7.53 -11.91 17.38
C ALA A 117 7.16 -12.26 15.92
N ASP A 118 7.45 -13.50 15.54
CA ASP A 118 6.96 -14.03 14.26
C ASP A 118 5.43 -13.96 14.23
N TRP A 119 4.87 -13.59 13.06
CA TRP A 119 3.43 -13.44 12.89
C TRP A 119 2.64 -14.71 13.21
N ARG A 120 3.25 -15.90 13.08
CA ARG A 120 2.64 -17.21 13.36
C ARG A 120 2.36 -17.47 14.84
N ILE A 121 3.10 -16.81 15.71
CA ILE A 121 2.97 -16.98 17.17
C ILE A 121 2.31 -15.77 17.84
N LYS A 122 1.98 -14.73 17.07
CA LYS A 122 1.21 -13.59 17.60
C LYS A 122 -0.26 -13.97 17.82
N PRO A 123 -0.89 -13.39 18.84
CA PRO A 123 -0.37 -12.38 19.77
C PRO A 123 0.44 -12.99 20.93
N ILE A 124 1.45 -12.26 21.39
CA ILE A 124 2.12 -12.52 22.66
C ILE A 124 1.30 -11.85 23.77
N TYR A 125 0.80 -12.64 24.72
CA TYR A 125 -0.10 -12.15 25.76
C TYR A 125 0.28 -12.64 27.16
N LEU A 126 -0.30 -12.01 28.17
CA LEU A 126 -0.01 -12.21 29.57
C LEU A 126 -1.14 -12.91 30.33
N ASN A 127 -0.77 -13.64 31.37
CA ASN A 127 -1.68 -14.20 32.40
C ASN A 127 -2.79 -15.07 31.80
N ASP A 128 -2.49 -15.90 30.82
CA ASP A 128 -3.43 -16.79 30.10
C ASP A 128 -4.70 -16.07 29.58
N ASN A 129 -4.62 -14.77 29.32
CA ASN A 129 -5.76 -14.00 28.86
C ASN A 129 -5.45 -13.23 27.57
N ILE A 130 -5.76 -13.85 26.44
CA ILE A 130 -5.45 -13.31 25.11
C ILE A 130 -6.07 -11.92 24.85
N TYR A 131 -7.29 -11.64 25.33
CA TYR A 131 -7.96 -10.36 25.06
C TYR A 131 -7.56 -9.25 26.04
N LYS A 132 -7.21 -9.59 27.27
CA LYS A 132 -6.86 -8.60 28.30
C LYS A 132 -5.34 -8.48 28.52
N GLY A 133 -4.58 -9.49 28.09
CA GLY A 133 -3.13 -9.57 28.28
C GLY A 133 -2.29 -9.20 27.06
N THR A 134 -2.91 -8.87 25.92
CA THR A 134 -2.18 -8.47 24.71
C THR A 134 -1.98 -6.96 24.67
N TYR A 135 -0.72 -6.56 24.50
CA TYR A 135 -0.32 -5.16 24.45
C TYR A 135 0.35 -4.82 23.12
N LYS A 136 0.27 -3.56 22.72
CA LYS A 136 0.96 -2.94 21.59
C LYS A 136 1.72 -1.70 22.02
N ARG A 137 2.82 -1.40 21.34
CA ARG A 137 3.58 -0.16 21.55
C ARG A 137 3.01 0.93 20.66
N ASN A 138 2.72 2.07 21.25
CA ASN A 138 2.38 3.29 20.53
C ASN A 138 3.14 4.46 21.18
N GLN A 139 3.99 5.13 20.39
CA GLN A 139 4.95 6.10 20.89
C GLN A 139 5.80 5.51 22.04
N GLU A 140 5.76 6.10 23.24
CA GLU A 140 6.51 5.65 24.41
C GLU A 140 5.67 4.79 25.38
N GLY A 141 4.41 4.46 25.02
CA GLY A 141 3.46 3.78 25.91
C GLY A 141 3.11 2.36 25.49
N ASP A 142 2.85 1.51 26.50
CA ASP A 142 2.32 0.17 26.35
C ASP A 142 0.81 0.18 26.50
N TYR A 143 0.07 -0.07 25.42
CA TYR A 143 -1.38 0.01 25.40
C TYR A 143 -2.00 -1.37 25.13
N ARG A 144 -3.07 -1.67 25.86
CA ARG A 144 -3.81 -2.91 25.61
C ARG A 144 -4.43 -2.89 24.22
N CYS A 145 -4.27 -4.00 23.50
CA CYS A 145 -4.92 -4.19 22.21
C CYS A 145 -6.44 -4.26 22.35
N THR A 146 -7.16 -3.74 21.37
CA THR A 146 -8.60 -3.97 21.26
C THR A 146 -8.89 -5.40 20.86
N GLU A 147 -10.09 -5.92 21.13
CA GLU A 147 -10.47 -7.26 20.67
C GLU A 147 -10.34 -7.42 19.14
N ARG A 148 -10.64 -6.38 18.38
CA ARG A 148 -10.47 -6.36 16.92
C ARG A 148 -9.02 -6.61 16.52
N GLN A 149 -8.08 -5.95 17.17
CA GLN A 149 -6.64 -6.13 16.90
C GLN A 149 -6.15 -7.52 17.28
N VAL A 150 -6.60 -8.04 18.42
CA VAL A 150 -6.29 -9.42 18.81
C VAL A 150 -6.82 -10.43 17.80
N ARG A 151 -8.09 -10.29 17.38
CA ARG A 151 -8.67 -11.15 16.33
C ARG A 151 -7.92 -11.07 15.00
N ALA A 152 -7.43 -9.88 14.64
CA ALA A 152 -6.61 -9.71 13.44
C ALA A 152 -5.28 -10.48 13.56
N MET A 153 -4.57 -10.39 14.70
CA MET A 153 -3.34 -11.16 14.95
C MET A 153 -3.59 -12.66 14.90
N ILE A 154 -4.70 -13.15 15.48
CA ILE A 154 -5.08 -14.58 15.43
C ILE A 154 -5.34 -15.01 13.98
N ARG A 155 -6.10 -14.22 13.19
CA ARG A 155 -6.31 -14.55 11.77
C ARG A 155 -5.00 -14.58 10.99
N ASP A 156 -4.11 -13.63 11.28
CA ASP A 156 -2.82 -13.54 10.62
C ASP A 156 -1.88 -14.70 10.95
N SER A 157 -2.07 -15.39 12.09
CA SER A 157 -1.22 -16.52 12.48
C SER A 157 -1.49 -17.81 11.68
N PHE A 158 -2.59 -17.89 10.93
CA PHE A 158 -2.87 -19.05 10.08
C PHE A 158 -1.99 -19.05 8.83
N GLU A 159 -1.20 -20.11 8.66
CA GLU A 159 -0.25 -20.25 7.53
C GLU A 159 -0.92 -20.46 6.17
N GLU A 160 -2.13 -21.03 6.14
CA GLU A 160 -2.86 -21.35 4.91
C GLU A 160 -3.42 -20.12 4.19
N GLY A 161 -3.33 -18.94 4.80
CA GLY A 161 -3.90 -17.70 4.30
C GLY A 161 -5.39 -17.56 4.57
N ASN A 162 -5.88 -16.34 4.55
CA ASN A 162 -7.27 -16.04 4.92
C ASN A 162 -8.25 -16.20 3.74
N ASP A 163 -7.74 -16.17 2.50
CA ASP A 163 -8.55 -16.17 1.28
C ASP A 163 -9.01 -17.58 0.84
N GLY A 164 -8.56 -18.62 1.55
CA GLY A 164 -8.95 -20.01 1.33
C GLY A 164 -10.26 -20.45 2.00
N ILE A 165 -10.86 -19.62 2.82
CA ILE A 165 -12.06 -19.96 3.60
C ILE A 165 -13.24 -20.19 2.65
N LEU A 166 -13.99 -21.30 2.87
CA LEU A 166 -15.25 -21.56 2.20
C LEU A 166 -16.31 -20.55 2.65
N ILE A 167 -16.93 -19.87 1.71
CA ILE A 167 -18.06 -19.00 1.98
C ILE A 167 -19.33 -19.83 1.81
N GLU A 168 -19.95 -20.19 2.93
CA GLU A 168 -21.15 -21.03 2.92
C GLU A 168 -22.30 -20.38 2.12
N HIS A 169 -23.01 -21.19 1.35
CA HIS A 169 -24.14 -20.78 0.50
C HIS A 169 -23.81 -19.90 -0.71
N TYR A 170 -22.53 -19.65 -0.99
CA TYR A 170 -22.10 -18.93 -2.19
C TYR A 170 -21.63 -19.91 -3.26
N ASN A 171 -22.08 -19.72 -4.50
CA ASN A 171 -21.84 -20.63 -5.61
C ASN A 171 -21.55 -19.87 -6.91
N MET A 172 -21.64 -20.53 -8.08
CA MET A 172 -21.39 -19.91 -9.37
C MET A 172 -22.38 -18.80 -9.74
N ASP A 173 -23.58 -18.77 -9.13
CA ASP A 173 -24.56 -17.72 -9.35
C ASP A 173 -24.11 -16.35 -8.78
N ASP A 174 -23.17 -16.39 -7.82
CA ASP A 174 -22.57 -15.20 -7.19
C ASP A 174 -21.38 -14.63 -7.97
N ILE A 175 -20.97 -15.32 -9.03
CA ILE A 175 -19.84 -14.89 -9.89
C ILE A 175 -20.34 -13.97 -11.00
N ASP A 176 -19.60 -12.87 -11.20
CA ASP A 176 -19.65 -12.08 -12.42
C ASP A 176 -18.89 -12.77 -13.55
N LEU A 177 -19.64 -13.41 -14.44
CA LEU A 177 -19.09 -14.19 -15.53
C LEU A 177 -18.28 -13.33 -16.50
N ASP A 178 -18.62 -12.04 -16.66
CA ASP A 178 -17.84 -11.14 -17.52
C ASP A 178 -16.41 -10.93 -16.98
N SER A 179 -16.26 -10.74 -15.68
CA SER A 179 -14.94 -10.66 -15.04
C SER A 179 -14.17 -11.97 -15.20
N LEU A 180 -14.82 -13.12 -14.97
CA LEU A 180 -14.20 -14.42 -15.10
C LEU A 180 -13.75 -14.70 -16.53
N HIS A 181 -14.59 -14.39 -17.53
CA HIS A 181 -14.26 -14.61 -18.94
C HIS A 181 -13.14 -13.68 -19.43
N ARG A 182 -13.12 -12.41 -19.00
CA ARG A 182 -12.00 -11.49 -19.28
C ARG A 182 -10.70 -11.99 -18.68
N TYR A 183 -10.76 -12.51 -17.46
CA TYR A 183 -9.61 -13.13 -16.80
C TYR A 183 -9.16 -14.38 -17.59
N ARG A 184 -10.07 -15.27 -18.00
CA ARG A 184 -9.77 -16.47 -18.82
C ARG A 184 -9.12 -16.11 -20.15
N ASN A 185 -9.57 -15.03 -20.81
CA ASN A 185 -8.95 -14.57 -22.05
C ASN A 185 -7.50 -14.12 -21.79
N LEU A 186 -7.25 -13.39 -20.72
CA LEU A 186 -5.90 -12.97 -20.36
C LEU A 186 -5.03 -14.18 -19.95
N PHE A 187 -5.59 -15.11 -19.18
CA PHE A 187 -4.94 -16.38 -18.85
C PHE A 187 -4.48 -17.15 -20.10
N ARG A 188 -5.35 -17.25 -21.12
CA ARG A 188 -5.02 -17.92 -22.39
C ARG A 188 -3.87 -17.22 -23.13
N VAL A 189 -3.79 -15.90 -23.06
CA VAL A 189 -2.68 -15.15 -23.67
C VAL A 189 -1.35 -15.49 -23.00
N TRP A 190 -1.33 -15.62 -21.69
CA TRP A 190 -0.12 -15.93 -20.93
C TRP A 190 0.23 -17.43 -20.90
N ASN A 191 -0.77 -18.29 -21.08
CA ASN A 191 -0.65 -19.74 -20.92
C ASN A 191 -1.36 -20.46 -22.08
N ALA A 192 -0.91 -20.24 -23.32
CA ALA A 192 -1.61 -20.67 -24.53
C ALA A 192 -1.87 -22.20 -24.57
N ASP A 193 -0.89 -23.00 -24.17
CA ASP A 193 -0.97 -24.48 -24.23
C ASP A 193 -1.43 -25.11 -22.90
N HIS A 194 -1.97 -24.31 -21.98
CA HIS A 194 -2.36 -24.83 -20.67
C HIS A 194 -3.68 -25.60 -20.72
N ILE A 195 -3.69 -26.78 -20.11
CA ILE A 195 -4.86 -27.69 -20.09
C ILE A 195 -6.14 -27.07 -19.52
N TRP A 196 -6.03 -26.00 -18.68
CA TRP A 196 -7.17 -25.31 -18.11
C TRP A 196 -7.90 -24.41 -19.11
N ASN A 197 -7.37 -24.22 -20.30
CA ASN A 197 -8.05 -23.46 -21.36
C ASN A 197 -9.32 -24.17 -21.86
N GLU A 198 -9.37 -25.49 -21.76
CA GLU A 198 -10.43 -26.35 -22.32
C GLU A 198 -11.50 -26.76 -21.27
N VAL A 199 -11.33 -26.39 -19.99
CA VAL A 199 -12.29 -26.78 -18.93
C VAL A 199 -13.42 -25.75 -18.81
N ASP A 200 -14.55 -26.17 -18.22
CA ASP A 200 -15.67 -25.29 -17.90
C ASP A 200 -15.31 -24.25 -16.82
N ASP A 201 -16.14 -23.22 -16.64
CA ASP A 201 -15.89 -22.10 -15.73
C ASP A 201 -15.77 -22.55 -14.28
N LYS A 202 -16.61 -23.48 -13.80
CA LYS A 202 -16.55 -23.98 -12.42
C LYS A 202 -15.24 -24.74 -12.19
N THR A 203 -14.87 -25.61 -13.12
CA THR A 203 -13.63 -26.38 -13.07
C THR A 203 -12.41 -25.45 -13.14
N PHE A 204 -12.44 -24.45 -14.01
CA PHE A 204 -11.39 -23.43 -14.10
C PHE A 204 -11.22 -22.67 -12.78
N LEU A 205 -12.32 -22.17 -12.22
CA LEU A 205 -12.31 -21.45 -10.96
C LEU A 205 -11.84 -22.34 -9.79
N ARG A 206 -12.20 -23.63 -9.82
CA ARG A 206 -11.74 -24.62 -8.85
C ARG A 206 -10.23 -24.86 -8.93
N ASN A 207 -9.69 -24.97 -10.13
CA ASN A 207 -8.26 -25.14 -10.34
C ASN A 207 -7.46 -23.91 -9.87
N LEU A 208 -8.03 -22.72 -9.96
CA LEU A 208 -7.47 -21.47 -9.41
C LEU A 208 -7.60 -21.38 -7.90
N GLY A 209 -8.38 -22.26 -7.26
CA GLY A 209 -8.68 -22.20 -5.82
C GLY A 209 -9.78 -21.21 -5.45
N GLY A 210 -10.52 -20.67 -6.45
CA GLY A 210 -11.67 -19.79 -6.23
C GLY A 210 -12.98 -20.51 -5.93
N TYR A 211 -13.06 -21.81 -6.26
CA TYR A 211 -14.15 -22.71 -5.86
C TYR A 211 -13.55 -23.91 -5.14
N ILE A 212 -14.08 -24.28 -3.98
CA ILE A 212 -13.49 -25.31 -3.13
C ILE A 212 -14.51 -26.32 -2.65
N VAL A 213 -14.03 -27.49 -2.25
CA VAL A 213 -14.80 -28.55 -1.63
C VAL A 213 -14.18 -28.87 -0.28
N ASN A 214 -14.92 -28.64 0.79
CA ASN A 214 -14.58 -29.15 2.11
C ASN A 214 -14.94 -30.65 2.14
N ARG A 215 -13.90 -31.49 2.08
CA ARG A 215 -14.08 -32.95 2.00
C ARG A 215 -14.54 -33.57 3.31
N GLU A 216 -14.28 -32.90 4.43
CA GLU A 216 -14.70 -33.40 5.76
C GLU A 216 -16.20 -33.23 5.98
N GLU A 217 -16.74 -32.08 5.57
CA GLU A 217 -18.15 -31.74 5.72
C GLU A 217 -18.99 -32.03 4.47
N GLY A 218 -18.37 -32.36 3.36
CA GLY A 218 -19.05 -32.56 2.07
C GLY A 218 -19.66 -31.28 1.47
N LYS A 219 -19.29 -30.11 1.98
CA LYS A 219 -19.75 -28.79 1.48
C LYS A 219 -18.86 -28.30 0.35
N GLU A 220 -19.46 -27.66 -0.64
CA GLU A 220 -18.73 -26.99 -1.71
C GLU A 220 -19.28 -25.58 -1.95
N GLY A 221 -18.44 -24.69 -2.49
CA GLY A 221 -18.83 -23.32 -2.81
C GLY A 221 -17.64 -22.43 -3.15
N LEU A 222 -17.88 -21.14 -3.20
CA LEU A 222 -16.82 -20.17 -3.44
C LEU A 222 -15.87 -20.09 -2.24
N SER A 223 -14.58 -20.01 -2.53
CA SER A 223 -13.63 -19.51 -1.54
C SER A 223 -13.75 -17.99 -1.44
N MET A 224 -13.22 -17.42 -0.34
CA MET A 224 -13.11 -15.97 -0.22
C MET A 224 -12.35 -15.38 -1.41
N ALA A 225 -11.26 -16.02 -1.87
CA ALA A 225 -10.53 -15.60 -3.05
C ALA A 225 -11.41 -15.52 -4.30
N GLY A 226 -12.23 -16.55 -4.54
CA GLY A 226 -13.13 -16.60 -5.70
C GLY A 226 -14.16 -15.49 -5.68
N LEU A 227 -14.82 -15.31 -4.53
CA LEU A 227 -15.81 -14.24 -4.35
C LEU A 227 -15.19 -12.85 -4.49
N MET A 228 -14.05 -12.60 -3.84
CA MET A 228 -13.39 -11.28 -3.90
C MET A 228 -12.83 -10.97 -5.28
N MET A 229 -12.31 -11.96 -6.02
CA MET A 229 -11.74 -11.76 -7.35
C MET A 229 -12.79 -11.57 -8.44
N PHE A 230 -13.88 -12.35 -8.39
CA PHE A 230 -14.82 -12.45 -9.49
C PHE A 230 -16.29 -12.32 -9.08
N GLY A 231 -16.58 -12.04 -7.82
CA GLY A 231 -17.94 -11.96 -7.33
C GLY A 231 -18.74 -10.79 -7.92
N LYS A 232 -20.05 -10.95 -7.93
CA LYS A 232 -20.99 -9.85 -8.15
C LYS A 232 -20.93 -8.88 -6.97
N GLY A 233 -21.05 -7.58 -7.24
CA GLY A 233 -20.96 -6.57 -6.21
C GLY A 233 -22.01 -6.69 -5.09
N LEU A 234 -23.19 -7.22 -5.41
CA LEU A 234 -24.20 -7.51 -4.39
C LEU A 234 -23.73 -8.64 -3.46
N SER A 235 -23.31 -9.77 -4.01
CA SER A 235 -22.83 -10.93 -3.26
C SER A 235 -21.61 -10.60 -2.37
N ILE A 236 -20.68 -9.78 -2.88
CA ILE A 236 -19.54 -9.30 -2.08
C ILE A 236 -20.03 -8.48 -0.89
N ARG A 237 -20.97 -7.55 -1.08
CA ARG A 237 -21.45 -6.66 0.00
C ARG A 237 -22.33 -7.39 1.02
N GLU A 238 -23.09 -8.39 0.61
CA GLU A 238 -23.85 -9.21 1.55
C GLU A 238 -22.95 -9.96 2.53
N ARG A 239 -21.74 -10.31 2.09
CA ARG A 239 -20.78 -11.02 2.95
C ARG A 239 -19.77 -10.08 3.63
N PHE A 240 -19.36 -9.01 2.96
CA PHE A 240 -18.34 -8.04 3.37
C PHE A 240 -18.87 -6.62 3.17
N ASP A 241 -19.89 -6.24 3.94
CA ASP A 241 -20.65 -4.99 3.81
C ASP A 241 -19.78 -3.73 3.97
N ASN A 242 -18.70 -3.83 4.74
CA ASN A 242 -17.79 -2.72 5.01
C ASN A 242 -16.52 -2.71 4.13
N PHE A 243 -16.32 -3.71 3.28
CA PHE A 243 -15.16 -3.74 2.37
C PHE A 243 -15.33 -2.73 1.23
N ARG A 244 -14.31 -1.89 1.03
CA ARG A 244 -14.31 -0.88 -0.04
C ARG A 244 -12.98 -0.87 -0.77
N MET A 245 -13.07 -0.51 -2.06
CA MET A 245 -11.93 -0.23 -2.92
C MET A 245 -12.11 1.16 -3.51
N ASP A 246 -11.13 2.03 -3.27
CA ASP A 246 -11.16 3.41 -3.73
C ASP A 246 -9.90 3.72 -4.55
N TYR A 247 -10.08 4.26 -5.75
CA TYR A 247 -9.03 4.95 -6.48
C TYR A 247 -9.37 6.43 -6.55
N LEU A 248 -8.43 7.30 -6.19
CA LEU A 248 -8.58 8.74 -6.19
C LEU A 248 -7.42 9.38 -6.94
N ASN A 249 -7.72 10.22 -7.92
CA ASN A 249 -6.72 11.00 -8.66
C ASN A 249 -6.79 12.46 -8.25
N PHE A 250 -5.69 12.95 -7.71
CA PHE A 250 -5.52 14.34 -7.26
C PHE A 250 -4.60 15.15 -8.19
N CYS A 251 -4.28 14.62 -9.38
CA CYS A 251 -3.45 15.34 -10.35
C CYS A 251 -4.24 16.45 -11.04
N ASN A 252 -3.56 17.57 -11.31
CA ASN A 252 -4.08 18.68 -12.11
C ASN A 252 -5.43 19.22 -11.64
N LEU A 253 -5.65 19.33 -10.33
CA LEU A 253 -6.90 19.87 -9.76
C LEU A 253 -7.13 21.34 -10.19
N ILE A 254 -8.34 21.67 -10.56
CA ILE A 254 -8.75 23.01 -10.98
C ILE A 254 -9.78 23.56 -9.99
N GLY A 255 -9.50 24.72 -9.42
CA GLY A 255 -10.40 25.39 -8.49
C GLY A 255 -10.68 24.60 -7.21
N GLU A 256 -11.96 24.35 -6.89
CA GLU A 256 -12.42 23.65 -5.69
C GLU A 256 -12.61 22.14 -5.87
N GLU A 257 -12.12 21.56 -6.97
CA GLU A 257 -12.24 20.14 -7.24
C GLU A 257 -11.53 19.32 -6.13
N ARG A 258 -12.22 18.29 -5.64
CA ARG A 258 -11.65 17.38 -4.64
C ARG A 258 -10.76 16.29 -5.25
N TYR A 259 -11.03 15.88 -6.47
CA TYR A 259 -10.29 14.89 -7.26
C TYR A 259 -10.61 15.10 -8.75
N SER A 260 -9.64 14.85 -9.61
CA SER A 260 -9.83 14.94 -11.07
C SER A 260 -10.44 13.67 -11.67
N ASP A 261 -10.23 12.51 -11.00
CA ASP A 261 -10.85 11.23 -11.38
C ASP A 261 -10.99 10.35 -10.14
N ARG A 262 -11.99 9.47 -10.13
CA ARG A 262 -12.21 8.51 -9.06
C ARG A 262 -12.83 7.22 -9.57
N LEU A 263 -12.52 6.13 -8.90
CA LEU A 263 -13.27 4.89 -8.96
C LEU A 263 -13.62 4.47 -7.53
N THR A 264 -14.88 4.59 -7.18
CA THR A 264 -15.47 4.09 -5.93
C THR A 264 -16.70 3.30 -6.32
N TYR A 265 -17.19 2.43 -5.45
CA TYR A 265 -18.37 1.64 -5.78
C TYR A 265 -19.61 2.55 -5.92
N ASP A 266 -20.21 2.55 -7.10
CA ASP A 266 -21.42 3.32 -7.46
C ASP A 266 -22.47 2.50 -8.23
N GLY A 267 -22.27 1.17 -8.30
CA GLY A 267 -23.16 0.26 -9.00
C GLY A 267 -22.90 0.12 -10.50
N ARG A 268 -21.92 0.85 -11.07
CA ARG A 268 -21.55 0.74 -12.50
C ARG A 268 -20.50 -0.35 -12.76
N TRP A 269 -19.94 -0.94 -11.74
CA TRP A 269 -18.96 -2.01 -11.79
C TRP A 269 -19.15 -2.94 -10.59
N GLU A 270 -18.64 -4.16 -10.68
CA GLU A 270 -18.90 -5.24 -9.72
C GLU A 270 -17.97 -5.23 -8.52
N ASN A 271 -17.51 -4.18 -8.00
CA ASN A 271 -16.70 -4.07 -6.77
C ASN A 271 -15.83 -5.32 -6.46
N ASN A 272 -15.38 -6.04 -7.48
CA ASN A 272 -14.47 -7.16 -7.35
C ASN A 272 -13.02 -6.75 -7.67
N LEU A 273 -12.07 -7.49 -7.11
CA LEU A 273 -10.64 -7.17 -7.21
C LEU A 273 -10.14 -7.18 -8.66
N TYR A 274 -10.65 -8.09 -9.50
CA TYR A 274 -10.21 -8.17 -10.89
C TYR A 274 -10.62 -6.93 -11.70
N GLN A 275 -11.87 -6.46 -11.54
CA GLN A 275 -12.31 -5.23 -12.20
C GLN A 275 -11.55 -4.01 -11.65
N PHE A 276 -11.41 -3.91 -10.32
CA PHE A 276 -10.65 -2.83 -9.71
C PHE A 276 -9.22 -2.76 -10.25
N PHE A 277 -8.53 -3.90 -10.25
CA PHE A 277 -7.16 -3.99 -10.76
C PHE A 277 -7.08 -3.59 -12.24
N SER A 278 -7.98 -4.13 -13.07
CA SER A 278 -7.98 -3.90 -14.52
C SER A 278 -8.28 -2.46 -14.91
N ILE A 279 -9.12 -1.76 -14.11
CA ILE A 279 -9.50 -0.36 -14.36
C ILE A 279 -8.42 0.60 -13.83
N VAL A 280 -7.88 0.35 -12.63
CA VAL A 280 -6.99 1.28 -11.94
C VAL A 280 -5.55 1.21 -12.45
N LEU A 281 -5.03 0.02 -12.77
CA LEU A 281 -3.64 -0.12 -13.22
C LEU A 281 -3.30 0.76 -14.44
N PRO A 282 -4.08 0.79 -15.53
CA PRO A 282 -3.82 1.70 -16.64
C PRO A 282 -3.85 3.18 -16.24
N LYS A 283 -4.76 3.58 -15.35
CA LYS A 283 -4.86 4.97 -14.85
C LYS A 283 -3.62 5.42 -14.07
N MET A 284 -2.99 4.50 -13.32
CA MET A 284 -1.76 4.79 -12.58
C MET A 284 -0.53 4.89 -13.49
N THR A 285 -0.49 4.11 -14.57
CA THR A 285 0.70 3.95 -15.41
C THR A 285 0.68 4.78 -16.69
N PHE A 286 -0.46 5.41 -17.03
CA PHE A 286 -0.68 6.09 -18.31
C PHE A 286 0.36 7.17 -18.60
N ASP A 287 0.72 7.98 -17.63
CA ASP A 287 1.63 9.14 -17.74
C ASP A 287 3.05 8.87 -17.22
N LEU A 288 3.34 7.61 -16.86
CA LEU A 288 4.71 7.24 -16.56
C LEU A 288 5.59 7.36 -17.80
N PRO A 289 6.82 7.88 -17.68
CA PRO A 289 7.73 8.05 -18.80
C PRO A 289 8.01 6.72 -19.51
N ARG A 290 7.89 6.74 -20.84
CA ARG A 290 8.21 5.60 -21.71
C ARG A 290 9.35 6.00 -22.65
N PRO A 291 10.61 6.00 -22.17
CA PRO A 291 11.75 6.30 -23.02
C PRO A 291 11.81 5.30 -24.18
N PHE A 292 12.19 5.78 -25.33
CA PHE A 292 12.33 4.90 -26.50
C PHE A 292 13.47 3.90 -26.23
N ARG A 293 13.11 2.65 -26.05
CA ARG A 293 14.04 1.52 -25.92
C ARG A 293 13.67 0.42 -26.91
N MET A 294 14.67 -0.18 -27.53
CA MET A 294 14.50 -1.32 -28.44
C MET A 294 15.17 -2.55 -27.84
N GLU A 295 14.53 -3.69 -27.93
CA GLU A 295 15.12 -5.00 -27.69
C GLU A 295 14.99 -5.80 -28.97
N GLY A 296 16.11 -5.96 -29.67
CA GLY A 296 16.10 -6.43 -31.03
C GLY A 296 15.28 -5.51 -31.96
N MET A 297 14.24 -6.03 -32.59
CA MET A 297 13.31 -5.27 -33.44
C MET A 297 12.04 -4.79 -32.72
N GLN A 298 11.87 -5.12 -31.44
CA GLN A 298 10.67 -4.75 -30.69
C GLN A 298 10.92 -3.54 -29.80
N ARG A 299 9.98 -2.61 -29.82
CA ARG A 299 9.96 -1.50 -28.85
C ARG A 299 9.49 -2.01 -27.50
N ILE A 300 10.24 -1.66 -26.44
CA ILE A 300 9.87 -1.96 -25.06
C ILE A 300 9.18 -0.73 -24.47
N ASP A 301 7.87 -0.83 -24.29
CA ASP A 301 7.07 0.21 -23.62
C ASP A 301 6.92 -0.04 -22.11
N ASP A 302 7.33 -1.22 -21.63
CA ASP A 302 7.22 -1.65 -20.24
C ASP A 302 8.54 -1.40 -19.49
N THR A 303 8.62 -0.23 -18.88
CA THR A 303 9.82 0.18 -18.13
C THR A 303 9.89 -0.48 -16.75
N PRO A 304 11.07 -0.48 -16.07
CA PRO A 304 11.18 -0.92 -14.68
C PRO A 304 10.16 -0.24 -13.75
N GLN A 305 9.85 1.05 -13.99
CA GLN A 305 8.87 1.79 -13.21
C GLN A 305 7.44 1.27 -13.41
N HIS A 306 7.05 0.91 -14.64
CA HIS A 306 5.75 0.28 -14.91
C HIS A 306 5.62 -1.07 -14.19
N LYS A 307 6.68 -1.89 -14.23
CA LYS A 307 6.75 -3.18 -13.51
C LYS A 307 6.62 -2.97 -12.01
N ALA A 308 7.35 -2.00 -11.45
CA ALA A 308 7.33 -1.70 -10.03
C ALA A 308 5.96 -1.16 -9.56
N VAL A 309 5.25 -0.34 -10.35
CA VAL A 309 3.87 0.09 -10.02
C VAL A 309 2.91 -1.09 -10.03
N ARG A 310 3.03 -2.01 -11.00
CA ARG A 310 2.24 -3.25 -11.01
C ARG A 310 2.49 -4.09 -9.78
N GLU A 311 3.76 -4.28 -9.42
CA GLU A 311 4.18 -5.02 -8.24
C GLU A 311 3.64 -4.37 -6.96
N ALA A 312 3.75 -3.05 -6.82
CA ALA A 312 3.22 -2.30 -5.69
C ALA A 312 1.70 -2.49 -5.54
N PHE A 313 0.96 -2.44 -6.65
CA PHE A 313 -0.48 -2.63 -6.63
C PHE A 313 -0.87 -4.07 -6.31
N THR A 314 -0.18 -5.04 -6.91
CA THR A 314 -0.36 -6.46 -6.58
C THR A 314 -0.10 -6.70 -5.09
N ASN A 315 0.99 -6.15 -4.54
CA ASN A 315 1.32 -6.28 -3.12
C ASN A 315 0.25 -5.64 -2.22
N ALA A 316 -0.30 -4.49 -2.59
CA ALA A 316 -1.40 -3.89 -1.84
C ALA A 316 -2.63 -4.80 -1.76
N ILE A 317 -2.93 -5.55 -2.82
CA ILE A 317 -4.06 -6.52 -2.85
C ILE A 317 -3.73 -7.78 -2.06
N ILE A 318 -2.58 -8.42 -2.32
CA ILE A 318 -2.29 -9.73 -1.73
C ILE A 318 -1.96 -9.67 -0.24
N HIS A 319 -1.56 -8.51 0.26
CA HIS A 319 -1.28 -8.26 1.68
C HIS A 319 -2.43 -7.60 2.44
N ALA A 320 -3.53 -7.23 1.77
CA ALA A 320 -4.70 -6.64 2.43
C ALA A 320 -5.40 -7.64 3.37
N ASP A 321 -5.78 -7.19 4.58
CA ASP A 321 -6.72 -7.93 5.43
C ASP A 321 -8.15 -7.65 4.94
N LEU A 322 -8.62 -8.48 4.03
CA LEU A 322 -9.95 -8.37 3.41
C LEU A 322 -11.10 -8.70 4.38
N MET A 323 -10.78 -9.27 5.55
CA MET A 323 -11.75 -9.61 6.61
C MET A 323 -11.85 -8.54 7.71
N MET A 324 -11.07 -7.48 7.61
CA MET A 324 -11.08 -6.42 8.61
C MET A 324 -12.37 -5.61 8.50
N GLU A 325 -13.01 -5.34 9.63
CA GLU A 325 -14.12 -4.39 9.71
C GLU A 325 -13.65 -3.01 9.20
N SER A 326 -14.40 -2.41 8.30
CA SER A 326 -14.02 -1.14 7.65
C SER A 326 -12.74 -1.21 6.80
N ALA A 327 -12.46 -2.36 6.21
CA ALA A 327 -11.35 -2.52 5.29
C ALA A 327 -11.48 -1.59 4.07
N ILE A 328 -10.47 -0.77 3.81
CA ILE A 328 -10.42 0.09 2.63
C ILE A 328 -9.09 -0.14 1.93
N LEU A 329 -9.16 -0.75 0.74
CA LEU A 329 -8.03 -0.77 -0.18
C LEU A 329 -8.07 0.52 -0.99
N ARG A 330 -7.13 1.43 -0.72
CA ARG A 330 -7.12 2.77 -1.33
C ARG A 330 -5.85 3.02 -2.11
N ILE A 331 -6.04 3.43 -3.36
CA ILE A 331 -4.97 3.82 -4.27
C ILE A 331 -5.15 5.30 -4.59
N GLU A 332 -4.12 6.10 -4.35
CA GLU A 332 -4.13 7.53 -4.61
C GLU A 332 -3.03 7.91 -5.59
N LYS A 333 -3.37 8.77 -6.54
CA LYS A 333 -2.43 9.35 -7.49
C LYS A 333 -2.36 10.85 -7.29
N HIS A 334 -1.17 11.36 -7.08
CA HIS A 334 -0.87 12.78 -6.92
C HIS A 334 0.16 13.21 -7.98
N ASP A 335 0.35 14.51 -8.17
CA ASP A 335 1.32 15.04 -9.12
C ASP A 335 2.78 14.63 -8.79
N ASP A 336 3.06 14.35 -7.52
CA ASP A 336 4.39 14.06 -7.00
C ASP A 336 4.57 12.64 -6.44
N LYS A 337 3.51 11.83 -6.38
CA LYS A 337 3.58 10.49 -5.80
C LYS A 337 2.39 9.60 -6.16
N LEU A 338 2.60 8.28 -6.03
CA LEU A 338 1.54 7.28 -5.91
C LEU A 338 1.51 6.76 -4.47
N CYS A 339 0.31 6.61 -3.90
CA CYS A 339 0.12 6.04 -2.57
C CYS A 339 -0.75 4.78 -2.67
N PHE A 340 -0.26 3.69 -2.07
CA PHE A 340 -0.98 2.43 -1.97
C PHE A 340 -1.24 2.17 -0.49
N ARG A 341 -2.50 2.14 -0.10
CA ARG A 341 -2.92 1.88 1.28
C ARG A 341 -3.75 0.61 1.31
N ASN A 342 -3.32 -0.33 2.10
CA ASN A 342 -4.06 -1.57 2.31
C ASN A 342 -4.32 -1.82 3.80
N PRO A 343 -5.51 -2.36 4.14
CA PRO A 343 -5.87 -2.69 5.51
C PRO A 343 -5.01 -3.84 6.04
N GLY A 344 -4.77 -3.83 7.35
CA GLY A 344 -3.93 -4.78 8.07
C GLY A 344 -2.49 -4.30 8.22
N LEU A 345 -1.77 -4.88 9.18
CA LEU A 345 -0.38 -4.53 9.48
C LEU A 345 0.60 -5.43 8.74
N LEU A 346 1.87 -5.03 8.69
CA LEU A 346 2.93 -5.86 8.14
C LEU A 346 3.08 -7.15 8.96
N ARG A 347 3.18 -8.29 8.29
CA ARG A 347 3.48 -9.60 8.92
C ARG A 347 4.95 -9.76 9.22
N LEU A 348 5.82 -9.17 8.39
CA LEU A 348 7.26 -9.24 8.53
C LEU A 348 7.82 -7.91 9.06
N PRO A 349 8.95 -7.94 9.79
CA PRO A 349 9.69 -6.72 10.11
C PRO A 349 10.10 -5.95 8.86
N LEU A 350 10.14 -4.61 8.97
CA LEU A 350 10.51 -3.74 7.85
C LEU A 350 11.87 -4.09 7.26
N GLU A 351 12.85 -4.38 8.11
CA GLU A 351 14.21 -4.74 7.68
C GLU A 351 14.20 -5.95 6.75
N GLN A 352 13.43 -6.99 7.10
CA GLN A 352 13.31 -8.20 6.28
C GLN A 352 12.61 -7.92 4.94
N ILE A 353 11.67 -6.99 4.91
CA ILE A 353 11.00 -6.58 3.66
C ILE A 353 11.97 -5.84 2.74
N TYR A 354 12.83 -4.97 3.31
CA TYR A 354 13.86 -4.26 2.56
C TYR A 354 14.98 -5.19 2.06
N GLU A 355 15.36 -6.19 2.84
CA GLU A 355 16.33 -7.22 2.44
C GLU A 355 15.78 -8.15 1.37
N GLY A 356 14.47 -8.43 1.40
CA GLY A 356 13.82 -9.36 0.49
C GLY A 356 14.05 -10.83 0.84
N GLY A 357 13.70 -11.72 -0.09
CA GLY A 357 13.88 -13.18 0.07
C GLY A 357 12.72 -13.88 0.79
N ASN A 358 11.96 -13.18 1.61
CA ASN A 358 10.78 -13.70 2.30
C ASN A 358 9.54 -12.88 1.93
N SER A 359 8.49 -13.55 1.50
CA SER A 359 7.16 -12.96 1.31
C SER A 359 6.12 -13.95 1.79
N LYS A 360 5.20 -13.48 2.62
CA LYS A 360 4.05 -14.27 3.08
C LYS A 360 2.78 -13.47 2.85
N ALA A 361 2.22 -13.66 1.66
CA ALA A 361 0.95 -13.04 1.30
C ALA A 361 -0.15 -13.44 2.29
N ARG A 362 -1.01 -12.49 2.64
CA ARG A 362 -2.21 -12.73 3.42
C ARG A 362 -3.26 -13.48 2.58
N ASN A 363 -3.21 -13.24 1.25
CA ASN A 363 -4.14 -13.78 0.28
C ASN A 363 -3.38 -14.60 -0.80
N PRO A 364 -2.86 -15.80 -0.47
CA PRO A 364 -2.00 -16.57 -1.38
C PRO A 364 -2.75 -17.12 -2.62
N ARG A 365 -4.07 -17.35 -2.53
CA ARG A 365 -4.85 -17.77 -3.70
C ARG A 365 -5.07 -16.62 -4.67
N ILE A 366 -5.37 -15.41 -4.16
CA ILE A 366 -5.44 -14.20 -4.98
C ILE A 366 -4.08 -13.93 -5.62
N GLN A 367 -2.97 -14.09 -4.87
CA GLN A 367 -1.62 -13.99 -5.41
C GLN A 367 -1.42 -14.96 -6.59
N ASN A 368 -1.80 -16.22 -6.42
CA ASN A 368 -1.70 -17.20 -7.50
C ASN A 368 -2.56 -16.81 -8.72
N MET A 369 -3.79 -16.34 -8.50
CA MET A 369 -4.65 -15.86 -9.59
C MET A 369 -4.00 -14.71 -10.35
N LEU A 370 -3.44 -13.71 -9.68
CA LEU A 370 -2.76 -12.60 -10.33
C LEU A 370 -1.50 -13.06 -11.08
N ARG A 371 -0.71 -13.97 -10.47
CA ARG A 371 0.49 -14.55 -11.10
C ARG A 371 0.16 -15.29 -12.39
N MET A 372 -0.93 -16.05 -12.43
CA MET A 372 -1.32 -16.83 -13.63
C MET A 372 -1.67 -15.95 -14.84
N ILE A 373 -1.89 -14.68 -14.64
CA ILE A 373 -2.13 -13.69 -15.71
C ILE A 373 -0.99 -12.67 -15.85
N GLY A 374 0.21 -13.01 -15.34
CA GLY A 374 1.43 -12.22 -15.51
C GLY A 374 1.61 -11.06 -14.53
N PHE A 375 0.89 -11.04 -13.41
CA PHE A 375 1.04 -10.04 -12.36
C PHE A 375 1.54 -10.67 -11.06
N GLY A 376 2.61 -10.12 -10.51
CA GLY A 376 3.25 -10.67 -9.32
C GLY A 376 4.29 -11.74 -9.68
N GLU A 377 5.52 -11.29 -9.93
CA GLU A 377 6.66 -12.19 -10.13
C GLU A 377 7.17 -12.67 -8.77
N ASN A 378 7.77 -13.83 -8.79
CA ASN A 378 8.51 -14.57 -7.77
C ASN A 378 8.56 -14.08 -6.32
N ILE A 379 8.36 -15.04 -5.45
CA ILE A 379 8.42 -15.02 -3.99
C ILE A 379 9.65 -14.22 -3.47
N GLY A 380 9.38 -13.11 -2.78
CA GLY A 380 10.35 -12.40 -1.97
C GLY A 380 11.21 -11.34 -2.66
N SER A 381 11.06 -11.11 -3.96
CA SER A 381 11.81 -10.08 -4.70
C SER A 381 11.04 -8.77 -4.92
N GLY A 382 9.76 -8.71 -4.58
CA GLY A 382 8.84 -7.63 -4.95
C GLY A 382 9.27 -6.24 -4.47
N PHE A 383 9.45 -6.05 -3.16
CA PHE A 383 9.81 -4.73 -2.63
C PHE A 383 11.25 -4.29 -2.99
N PRO A 384 12.28 -5.14 -2.91
CA PRO A 384 13.61 -4.81 -3.44
C PRO A 384 13.62 -4.44 -4.92
N GLN A 385 12.79 -5.07 -5.76
CA GLN A 385 12.66 -4.70 -7.18
C GLN A 385 12.03 -3.31 -7.36
N ILE A 386 11.04 -2.96 -6.53
CA ILE A 386 10.46 -1.61 -6.51
C ILE A 386 11.55 -0.59 -6.18
N ILE A 387 12.34 -0.83 -5.13
CA ILE A 387 13.46 0.05 -4.75
C ILE A 387 14.48 0.17 -5.88
N ALA A 388 14.88 -0.95 -6.47
CA ALA A 388 15.86 -0.97 -7.58
C ALA A 388 15.37 -0.15 -8.78
N ALA A 389 14.09 -0.32 -9.17
CA ALA A 389 13.48 0.44 -10.26
C ALA A 389 13.44 1.95 -9.97
N TRP A 390 13.21 2.34 -8.72
CA TRP A 390 13.19 3.75 -8.30
C TRP A 390 14.58 4.37 -8.18
N LYS A 391 15.59 3.61 -7.77
CA LYS A 391 17.01 4.08 -7.74
C LYS A 391 17.52 4.54 -9.11
N GLU A 392 16.97 3.99 -10.19
CA GLU A 392 17.29 4.44 -11.56
C GLU A 392 16.70 5.83 -11.88
N THR A 393 15.79 6.32 -11.05
CA THR A 393 15.14 7.61 -11.22
C THR A 393 15.75 8.65 -10.26
N LYS A 394 15.42 9.93 -10.48
CA LYS A 394 15.74 11.01 -9.53
C LYS A 394 14.49 11.43 -8.73
N TRP A 395 13.50 10.54 -8.59
CA TRP A 395 12.20 10.89 -8.03
C TRP A 395 12.12 10.79 -6.50
N GLY A 396 13.14 10.24 -5.86
CA GLY A 396 13.18 9.96 -4.43
C GLY A 396 13.06 8.47 -4.14
N GLU A 397 13.17 8.10 -2.88
CA GLU A 397 13.11 6.70 -2.48
C GLU A 397 11.69 6.29 -2.12
N PRO A 398 11.26 5.04 -2.48
CA PRO A 398 10.01 4.46 -1.99
C PRO A 398 9.99 4.38 -0.46
N GLU A 399 8.86 4.70 0.14
CA GLU A 399 8.67 4.67 1.59
C GLU A 399 7.54 3.71 1.96
N LEU A 400 7.86 2.71 2.78
CA LEU A 400 6.88 1.75 3.32
C LEU A 400 6.63 2.05 4.80
N LYS A 401 5.37 2.30 5.16
CA LYS A 401 4.94 2.66 6.52
C LYS A 401 3.96 1.64 7.08
N ASN A 402 4.21 1.19 8.30
CA ASN A 402 3.27 0.37 9.07
C ASN A 402 2.53 1.26 10.07
N LYS A 403 1.30 1.67 9.75
CA LYS A 403 0.51 2.61 10.55
C LYS A 403 -0.32 1.86 11.59
N ILE A 404 0.27 1.56 12.73
CA ILE A 404 -0.34 0.73 13.79
C ILE A 404 -1.64 1.33 14.32
N ASP A 405 -1.75 2.66 14.40
CA ASP A 405 -2.95 3.32 14.93
C ASP A 405 -4.15 3.21 14.00
N LEU A 406 -3.89 3.06 12.69
CA LEU A 406 -4.90 2.95 11.64
C LEU A 406 -5.15 1.51 11.20
N ASP A 407 -4.37 0.55 11.72
CA ASP A 407 -4.32 -0.84 11.24
C ASP A 407 -4.13 -0.90 9.70
N GLU A 408 -3.19 -0.10 9.17
CA GLU A 408 -2.99 0.13 7.73
C GLU A 408 -1.52 0.09 7.36
N VAL A 409 -1.21 -0.45 6.19
CA VAL A 409 0.10 -0.31 5.53
C VAL A 409 -0.01 0.70 4.42
N GLU A 410 0.96 1.60 4.32
CA GLU A 410 1.06 2.60 3.26
C GLU A 410 2.40 2.48 2.54
N LEU A 411 2.36 2.28 1.23
CA LEU A 411 3.51 2.40 0.35
C LEU A 411 3.40 3.69 -0.46
N ILE A 412 4.42 4.52 -0.39
CA ILE A 412 4.55 5.77 -1.15
C ILE A 412 5.64 5.58 -2.21
N LEU A 413 5.29 5.78 -3.46
CA LEU A 413 6.21 5.85 -4.59
C LEU A 413 6.30 7.30 -5.06
N PRO A 414 7.41 8.03 -4.76
CA PRO A 414 7.58 9.39 -5.24
C PRO A 414 7.62 9.44 -6.76
N LEU A 415 6.95 10.40 -7.36
CA LEU A 415 7.06 10.70 -8.78
C LEU A 415 7.93 11.94 -8.94
N GLY A 416 8.86 11.92 -9.88
CA GLY A 416 9.51 13.17 -10.29
C GLY A 416 8.41 14.14 -10.70
N LYS A 417 8.53 15.41 -10.36
CA LYS A 417 7.73 16.41 -11.04
C LYS A 417 7.87 16.08 -12.52
N VAL A 418 6.79 15.68 -13.16
CA VAL A 418 6.71 15.70 -14.61
C VAL A 418 6.91 17.18 -14.92
N ALA A 419 8.19 17.59 -15.02
CA ALA A 419 8.50 18.70 -15.89
C ALA A 419 7.81 18.24 -17.15
N ASN A 420 6.72 18.93 -17.53
CA ASN A 420 6.04 18.67 -18.77
C ASN A 420 7.12 18.23 -19.75
N VAL A 421 7.25 16.90 -20.01
CA VAL A 421 8.03 16.41 -21.11
C VAL A 421 7.17 16.74 -22.31
N VAL A 422 7.06 18.00 -22.55
CA VAL A 422 6.94 18.52 -23.89
C VAL A 422 8.10 17.86 -24.60
N ASN A 423 7.77 16.89 -25.42
CA ASN A 423 8.67 16.33 -26.39
C ASN A 423 9.45 17.49 -27.01
N ASN A 424 10.65 17.78 -26.53
CA ASN A 424 11.55 18.81 -27.05
C ASN A 424 12.10 18.45 -28.44
N ASP A 425 11.59 17.35 -29.03
CA ASP A 425 11.83 16.99 -30.44
C ASP A 425 10.66 17.33 -31.37
N ARG A 426 9.54 17.85 -30.83
CA ARG A 426 8.57 18.60 -31.59
C ARG A 426 8.59 20.00 -31.05
N LYS A 427 9.22 20.94 -31.77
CA LYS A 427 9.05 22.37 -31.55
C LYS A 427 7.62 22.63 -31.13
N ASP A 428 7.42 23.40 -30.05
CA ASP A 428 6.15 23.77 -29.44
C ASP A 428 5.29 24.60 -30.44
N ASP A 429 4.85 23.96 -31.53
CA ASP A 429 3.92 24.53 -32.50
C ASP A 429 2.51 24.70 -31.93
N ARG A 430 2.27 24.27 -30.65
CA ARG A 430 0.93 24.39 -30.05
C ARG A 430 0.64 25.74 -29.40
N LYS A 431 1.65 26.55 -29.14
CA LYS A 431 1.46 27.91 -28.62
C LYS A 431 1.45 28.97 -29.70
N GLU A 432 2.08 28.74 -30.84
CA GLU A 432 1.99 29.67 -31.97
C GLU A 432 0.77 29.34 -32.84
N LEU A 433 0.03 30.39 -33.16
CA LEU A 433 -1.03 30.32 -34.14
C LEU A 433 -0.42 30.06 -35.52
N THR A 434 -0.97 29.11 -36.27
CA THR A 434 -0.57 28.94 -37.66
C THR A 434 -0.85 30.27 -38.42
N GLU A 435 -0.13 30.54 -39.50
CA GLU A 435 -0.37 31.74 -40.32
C GLU A 435 -1.84 31.91 -40.71
N ARG A 436 -2.51 30.80 -41.00
CA ARG A 436 -3.94 30.80 -41.27
C ARG A 436 -4.79 31.18 -40.07
N GLN A 437 -4.48 30.67 -38.89
CA GLN A 437 -5.15 31.02 -37.61
C GLN A 437 -4.93 32.49 -37.26
N LYS A 438 -3.71 33.03 -37.49
CA LYS A 438 -3.44 34.46 -37.33
C LYS A 438 -4.30 35.33 -38.25
N VAL A 439 -4.46 34.92 -39.52
CA VAL A 439 -5.33 35.62 -40.47
C VAL A 439 -6.78 35.58 -39.99
N ILE A 440 -7.32 34.43 -39.56
CA ILE A 440 -8.68 34.29 -39.06
C ILE A 440 -8.90 35.16 -37.80
N VAL A 441 -7.97 35.15 -36.83
CA VAL A 441 -8.05 36.02 -35.65
C VAL A 441 -8.03 37.49 -36.01
N ASN A 442 -7.20 37.91 -36.98
CA ASN A 442 -7.16 39.30 -37.44
C ASN A 442 -8.45 39.73 -38.18
N LEU A 443 -9.04 38.83 -38.92
CA LEU A 443 -10.37 39.07 -39.54
C LEU A 443 -11.45 39.28 -38.48
N ILE A 444 -11.46 38.48 -37.43
CA ILE A 444 -12.36 38.59 -36.29
C ILE A 444 -12.12 39.87 -35.48
N LYS A 445 -10.84 40.29 -35.29
CA LYS A 445 -10.51 41.57 -34.65
C LYS A 445 -11.07 42.78 -35.44
N GLY A 446 -11.11 42.68 -36.78
CA GLY A 446 -11.64 43.74 -37.63
C GLY A 446 -13.18 43.74 -37.71
N ASN A 447 -13.81 42.58 -37.55
CA ASN A 447 -15.27 42.42 -37.54
C ASN A 447 -15.65 41.21 -36.67
N ASP A 448 -16.14 41.47 -35.47
CA ASP A 448 -16.52 40.43 -34.50
C ASP A 448 -17.80 39.65 -34.92
N ARG A 449 -18.48 40.08 -35.95
CA ARG A 449 -19.68 39.43 -36.53
C ARG A 449 -19.42 38.78 -37.90
N ILE A 450 -18.16 38.69 -38.30
CA ILE A 450 -17.78 38.09 -39.59
C ILE A 450 -18.34 36.68 -39.71
N THR A 451 -18.94 36.37 -40.83
CA THR A 451 -19.53 35.05 -41.13
C THR A 451 -18.48 34.05 -41.59
N ILE A 452 -18.81 32.76 -41.54
CA ILE A 452 -17.92 31.69 -42.02
C ILE A 452 -17.71 31.84 -43.55
N ASP A 453 -18.76 32.23 -44.27
CA ASP A 453 -18.71 32.43 -45.72
C ASP A 453 -17.73 33.59 -46.08
N GLU A 454 -17.82 34.71 -45.38
CA GLU A 454 -16.86 35.82 -45.54
C GLU A 454 -15.44 35.45 -45.20
N MET A 455 -15.21 34.61 -44.14
CA MET A 455 -13.91 34.11 -43.82
C MET A 455 -13.37 33.17 -44.93
N THR A 456 -14.27 32.35 -45.49
CA THR A 456 -13.96 31.41 -46.58
C THR A 456 -13.45 32.16 -47.83
N GLU A 457 -14.15 33.25 -48.20
CA GLU A 457 -13.76 34.10 -49.32
C GLU A 457 -12.41 34.80 -49.08
N LYS A 458 -12.22 35.38 -47.88
CA LYS A 458 -11.00 36.16 -47.55
C LYS A 458 -9.78 35.29 -47.35
N VAL A 459 -9.94 34.11 -46.76
CA VAL A 459 -8.83 33.15 -46.51
C VAL A 459 -8.56 32.24 -47.71
N LYS A 460 -9.51 32.21 -48.69
CA LYS A 460 -9.45 31.35 -49.88
C LYS A 460 -9.29 29.86 -49.61
N VAL A 461 -10.09 29.33 -48.68
CA VAL A 461 -10.08 27.91 -48.30
C VAL A 461 -11.55 27.42 -48.16
N SER A 462 -11.77 26.11 -48.10
CA SER A 462 -13.12 25.56 -47.95
C SER A 462 -13.75 25.90 -46.60
N GLU A 463 -15.09 26.00 -46.58
CA GLU A 463 -15.87 26.20 -45.34
C GLU A 463 -15.50 25.17 -44.24
N LYS A 464 -15.34 23.90 -44.64
CA LYS A 464 -14.90 22.81 -43.75
C LYS A 464 -13.56 23.12 -43.09
N THR A 465 -12.66 23.76 -43.82
CA THR A 465 -11.33 24.15 -43.29
C THR A 465 -11.47 25.27 -42.26
N ILE A 466 -12.29 26.33 -42.56
CA ILE A 466 -12.55 27.42 -41.60
C ILE A 466 -13.18 26.88 -40.34
N ARG A 467 -14.21 26.03 -40.43
CA ARG A 467 -14.84 25.41 -39.25
C ARG A 467 -13.84 24.65 -38.38
N ARG A 468 -12.94 23.89 -39.00
CA ARG A 468 -11.89 23.18 -38.26
C ARG A 468 -10.92 24.13 -37.57
N GLU A 469 -10.45 25.19 -38.21
CA GLU A 469 -9.54 26.16 -37.60
C GLU A 469 -10.24 26.95 -36.46
N LEU A 470 -11.53 27.28 -36.60
CA LEU A 470 -12.32 27.89 -35.52
C LEU A 470 -12.47 26.96 -34.33
N SER A 471 -12.71 25.66 -34.55
CA SER A 471 -12.75 24.64 -33.47
C SER A 471 -11.42 24.57 -32.70
N VAL A 472 -10.33 24.56 -33.41
CA VAL A 472 -8.99 24.54 -32.78
C VAL A 472 -8.70 25.82 -31.97
N LEU A 473 -9.13 27.00 -32.48
CA LEU A 473 -9.01 28.27 -31.76
C LEU A 473 -9.91 28.30 -30.50
N TYR A 474 -11.06 27.68 -30.56
CA TYR A 474 -11.98 27.50 -29.42
C TYR A 474 -11.38 26.57 -28.37
N GLU A 475 -10.84 25.40 -28.77
CA GLU A 475 -10.18 24.43 -27.91
C GLU A 475 -8.91 25.01 -27.25
N LYS A 476 -8.21 25.91 -27.93
CA LYS A 476 -7.06 26.65 -27.38
C LYS A 476 -7.49 27.80 -26.43
N GLY A 477 -8.77 28.01 -26.20
CA GLY A 477 -9.29 29.09 -25.36
C GLY A 477 -8.94 30.50 -25.88
N ILE A 478 -8.74 30.67 -27.18
CA ILE A 478 -8.36 31.95 -27.80
C ILE A 478 -9.61 32.66 -28.32
N LEU A 479 -10.66 31.89 -28.67
CA LEU A 479 -11.88 32.40 -29.31
C LEU A 479 -13.08 31.75 -28.65
N ILE A 480 -14.08 32.54 -28.31
CA ILE A 480 -15.42 32.08 -27.92
C ILE A 480 -16.50 32.73 -28.79
N ARG A 481 -17.65 32.11 -28.87
CA ARG A 481 -18.81 32.70 -29.57
C ARG A 481 -19.87 33.01 -28.55
N GLU A 482 -20.25 34.27 -28.44
CA GLU A 482 -21.36 34.75 -27.62
C GLU A 482 -22.62 34.98 -28.47
N GLY A 483 -23.77 34.55 -27.97
CA GLY A 483 -25.07 34.73 -28.62
C GLY A 483 -25.54 33.58 -29.49
N GLY A 484 -26.70 33.76 -30.14
CA GLY A 484 -27.36 32.73 -30.93
C GLY A 484 -26.80 32.58 -32.36
N ARG A 485 -27.38 31.62 -33.15
CA ARG A 485 -26.93 31.34 -34.53
C ARG A 485 -27.06 32.56 -35.49
N LYS A 486 -28.00 33.48 -35.26
CA LYS A 486 -28.22 34.64 -36.14
C LYS A 486 -27.56 35.92 -35.66
N ASP A 487 -27.42 36.11 -34.32
CA ASP A 487 -26.92 37.35 -33.71
C ASP A 487 -25.65 37.15 -32.88
N GLY A 488 -24.98 36.05 -33.07
CA GLY A 488 -23.76 35.73 -32.32
C GLY A 488 -22.55 36.51 -32.82
N ARG A 489 -21.69 36.92 -31.86
CA ARG A 489 -20.39 37.55 -32.12
C ARG A 489 -19.25 36.66 -31.67
N TRP A 490 -18.11 36.86 -32.30
CA TRP A 490 -16.84 36.22 -31.92
C TRP A 490 -16.12 37.09 -30.88
N VAL A 491 -15.70 36.47 -29.76
CA VAL A 491 -14.96 37.19 -28.73
C VAL A 491 -13.57 36.52 -28.60
N ILE A 492 -12.53 37.35 -28.67
CA ILE A 492 -11.16 36.93 -28.49
C ILE A 492 -10.81 37.05 -27.00
N THR A 493 -10.44 35.95 -26.36
CA THR A 493 -10.21 35.84 -24.92
C THR A 493 -8.76 36.03 -24.51
N LYS A 494 -7.81 36.06 -25.47
CA LYS A 494 -6.36 36.37 -25.25
C LYS A 494 -5.80 37.20 -26.38
#